data_29fcd9d7f1bba3573386499273e61497
#
_entry.id   29fcd9d7f1bba3573386499273e61497
#
_cell.length_a   1.000
_cell.length_b   1.000
_cell.length_c   1.000
_cell.angle_alpha   90.00
_cell.angle_beta   90.00
_cell.angle_gamma   90.00
#
_symmetry.space_group_name_H-M   'P 1'
#
loop_
_entity.id
_entity.type
_entity.pdbx_description
1 polymer ?
#
loop_
_entity_poly.entity_id
_entity_poly.type
_entity_poly.pdbx_seq_one_letter_code
_entity_poly.pdbx_strand_id
1 'polypeptide(L)'
;PHTAEAARERISTMSGNYGVLHTGHALVDLRDIELGAELPTASELPTVAELPTVSELRSATVHFDELSPEEIEAYIATGEPLWVAGSFTLDGYGSAFIRGIEGEFHTVVGLSIHALRDMLRRREVAVTELWIAPHNED
;
A
#
# COMPACT_ATOMS: atom_id res chain seq x y z
N PRO A 1 0.96 14.97 1.71
CA PRO A 1 0.58 16.40 1.77
C PRO A 1 1.44 17.33 0.93
N HIS A 2 2.70 16.95 0.62
CA HIS A 2 3.69 17.68 -0.17
C HIS A 2 4.20 19.00 0.43
N THR A 3 3.58 19.52 1.51
CA THR A 3 4.06 20.70 2.24
C THR A 3 4.11 20.44 3.74
N ALA A 4 5.01 21.15 4.43
CA ALA A 4 5.17 21.03 5.88
C ALA A 4 3.91 21.48 6.64
N GLU A 5 3.23 22.53 6.15
CA GLU A 5 2.00 23.05 6.76
C GLU A 5 0.87 22.00 6.73
N ALA A 6 0.64 21.39 5.56
CA ALA A 6 -0.38 20.36 5.41
C ALA A 6 -0.05 19.09 6.20
N ALA A 7 1.24 18.74 6.30
CA ALA A 7 1.68 17.64 7.15
C ALA A 7 1.43 17.92 8.62
N ARG A 8 1.80 19.12 9.09
CA ARG A 8 1.60 19.56 10.49
C ARG A 8 0.14 19.51 10.89
N GLU A 9 -0.75 20.09 10.08
CA GLU A 9 -2.18 20.09 10.34
C GLU A 9 -2.72 18.65 10.46
N ARG A 10 -2.33 17.77 9.53
CA ARG A 10 -2.78 16.38 9.51
C ARG A 10 -2.25 15.60 10.72
N ILE A 11 -0.95 15.67 11.00
CA ILE A 11 -0.34 14.97 12.14
C ILE A 11 -0.93 15.46 13.45
N SER A 12 -1.13 16.77 13.62
CA SER A 12 -1.78 17.33 14.81
C SER A 12 -3.21 16.81 15.02
N THR A 13 -3.96 16.61 13.92
CA THR A 13 -5.31 16.04 13.99
C THR A 13 -5.29 14.55 14.37
N MET A 14 -4.26 13.81 13.96
CA MET A 14 -4.11 12.38 14.26
C MET A 14 -3.53 12.13 15.65
N SER A 15 -2.77 13.06 16.22
CA SER A 15 -2.14 12.93 17.53
C SER A 15 -3.16 12.57 18.62
N GLY A 16 -2.90 11.50 19.37
CA GLY A 16 -3.80 10.96 20.40
C GLY A 16 -5.09 10.31 19.89
N ASN A 17 -5.29 10.25 18.57
CA ASN A 17 -6.48 9.75 17.92
C ASN A 17 -6.20 8.49 17.09
N TYR A 18 -7.12 8.16 16.23
CA TYR A 18 -6.96 7.11 15.24
C TYR A 18 -7.33 7.61 13.84
N GLY A 19 -6.79 6.94 12.84
CA GLY A 19 -7.15 7.12 11.43
C GLY A 19 -7.50 5.79 10.78
N VAL A 20 -8.42 5.79 9.82
CA VAL A 20 -8.72 4.61 9.01
C VAL A 20 -8.10 4.79 7.65
N LEU A 21 -7.23 3.86 7.29
CA LEU A 21 -6.62 3.82 5.97
C LEU A 21 -7.36 2.80 5.09
N HIS A 22 -7.74 3.24 3.90
CA HIS A 22 -8.37 2.40 2.89
C HIS A 22 -7.41 2.18 1.75
N THR A 23 -7.18 0.92 1.37
CA THR A 23 -6.30 0.55 0.27
C THR A 23 -7.08 -0.25 -0.76
N GLY A 24 -7.22 0.33 -1.95
CA GLY A 24 -7.81 -0.33 -3.11
C GLY A 24 -6.78 -1.17 -3.84
N HIS A 25 -7.19 -2.37 -4.24
CA HIS A 25 -6.37 -3.32 -5.00
C HIS A 25 -7.08 -3.68 -6.28
N ALA A 26 -6.34 -3.81 -7.36
CA ALA A 26 -6.82 -4.35 -8.63
C ALA A 26 -5.79 -5.33 -9.18
N LEU A 27 -6.21 -6.54 -9.47
CA LEU A 27 -5.42 -7.57 -10.13
C LEU A 27 -5.94 -7.76 -11.54
N VAL A 28 -5.08 -7.51 -12.50
CA VAL A 28 -5.35 -7.72 -13.93
C VAL A 28 -4.67 -9.00 -14.38
N ASP A 29 -5.43 -9.89 -15.00
CA ASP A 29 -4.91 -11.15 -15.53
C ASP A 29 -4.58 -10.97 -17.02
N LEU A 30 -3.31 -11.17 -17.34
CA LEU A 30 -2.78 -11.03 -18.70
C LEU A 30 -2.45 -12.38 -19.38
N ARG A 31 -2.77 -13.51 -18.74
CA ARG A 31 -2.38 -14.84 -19.25
C ARG A 31 -2.97 -15.18 -20.61
N ASP A 32 -4.17 -14.67 -20.90
CA ASP A 32 -4.87 -14.90 -22.14
C ASP A 32 -4.54 -13.85 -23.24
N ILE A 33 -3.63 -12.92 -22.94
CA ILE A 33 -3.19 -11.94 -23.93
C ILE A 33 -2.03 -12.54 -24.70
N GLU A 34 -2.24 -12.79 -25.99
CA GLU A 34 -1.16 -13.14 -26.91
C GLU A 34 -0.23 -11.92 -27.09
N LEU A 35 0.80 -11.87 -26.25
CA LEU A 35 1.93 -10.97 -26.50
C LEU A 35 2.71 -11.57 -27.66
N GLY A 36 2.60 -10.96 -28.85
CA GLY A 36 3.42 -11.34 -30.01
C GLY A 36 4.91 -11.23 -29.70
N ALA A 37 5.76 -11.67 -30.63
CA ALA A 37 7.22 -11.61 -30.49
C ALA A 37 7.76 -10.16 -30.34
N GLU A 38 6.97 -9.16 -30.70
CA GLU A 38 7.23 -7.73 -30.48
C GLU A 38 6.30 -7.22 -29.37
N LEU A 39 6.84 -6.41 -28.46
CA LEU A 39 6.03 -5.76 -27.42
C LEU A 39 4.96 -4.88 -28.10
N PRO A 40 3.66 -5.07 -27.76
CA PRO A 40 2.60 -4.25 -28.33
C PRO A 40 2.82 -2.78 -27.97
N THR A 41 2.47 -1.90 -28.89
CA THR A 41 2.44 -0.46 -28.60
C THR A 41 1.31 -0.16 -27.62
N ALA A 42 1.39 0.98 -26.94
CA ALA A 42 0.36 1.38 -25.95
C ALA A 42 -1.06 1.46 -26.56
N SER A 43 -1.19 1.64 -27.87
CA SER A 43 -2.46 1.67 -28.59
C SER A 43 -3.02 0.28 -28.95
N GLU A 44 -2.19 -0.75 -28.89
CA GLU A 44 -2.57 -2.15 -29.20
C GLU A 44 -2.91 -2.96 -27.95
N LEU A 45 -2.58 -2.41 -26.78
CA LEU A 45 -2.98 -3.02 -25.50
C LEU A 45 -4.47 -2.81 -25.28
N PRO A 46 -5.24 -3.84 -24.87
CA PRO A 46 -6.62 -3.67 -24.45
C PRO A 46 -6.67 -2.69 -23.28
N THR A 47 -7.72 -1.89 -23.21
CA THR A 47 -7.92 -0.99 -22.06
C THR A 47 -8.12 -1.82 -20.80
N VAL A 48 -7.71 -1.29 -19.64
CA VAL A 48 -7.86 -1.98 -18.34
C VAL A 48 -9.32 -2.43 -18.11
N ALA A 49 -10.29 -1.71 -18.66
CA ALA A 49 -11.72 -2.05 -18.57
C ALA A 49 -12.11 -3.33 -19.34
N GLU A 50 -11.31 -3.71 -20.34
CA GLU A 50 -11.55 -4.90 -21.18
C GLU A 50 -10.80 -6.13 -20.67
N LEU A 51 -9.90 -5.94 -19.68
CA LEU A 51 -9.10 -7.01 -19.10
C LEU A 51 -9.81 -7.70 -17.94
N PRO A 52 -9.64 -9.02 -17.79
CA PRO A 52 -10.15 -9.74 -16.63
C PRO A 52 -9.54 -9.18 -15.34
N THR A 53 -10.34 -8.37 -14.63
CA THR A 53 -9.90 -7.65 -13.43
C THR A 53 -10.66 -8.12 -12.19
N VAL A 54 -9.95 -8.35 -11.12
CA VAL A 54 -10.51 -8.59 -9.78
C VAL A 54 -10.09 -7.45 -8.87
N SER A 55 -11.06 -6.83 -8.21
CA SER A 55 -10.79 -5.71 -7.28
C SER A 55 -11.14 -6.08 -5.85
N GLU A 56 -10.41 -5.49 -4.90
CA GLU A 56 -10.58 -5.67 -3.46
C GLU A 56 -10.29 -4.37 -2.72
N LEU A 57 -11.11 -4.03 -1.72
CA LEU A 57 -10.85 -2.94 -0.79
C LEU A 57 -10.51 -3.52 0.58
N ARG A 58 -9.42 -3.08 1.17
CA ARG A 58 -9.03 -3.39 2.55
C ARG A 58 -8.89 -2.11 3.35
N SER A 59 -9.18 -2.23 4.64
CA SER A 59 -9.08 -1.11 5.57
C SER A 59 -8.33 -1.54 6.82
N ALA A 60 -7.58 -0.63 7.39
CA ALA A 60 -6.95 -0.81 8.68
C ALA A 60 -7.08 0.48 9.50
N THR A 61 -7.29 0.32 10.81
CA THR A 61 -7.30 1.43 11.76
C THR A 61 -5.92 1.55 12.39
N VAL A 62 -5.35 2.75 12.35
CA VAL A 62 -4.07 3.07 12.97
C VAL A 62 -4.31 3.99 14.15
N HIS A 63 -3.85 3.59 15.32
CA HIS A 63 -3.94 4.36 16.56
C HIS A 63 -2.63 5.09 16.81
N PHE A 64 -2.71 6.41 16.95
CA PHE A 64 -1.55 7.26 17.18
C PHE A 64 -1.41 7.56 18.68
N ASP A 65 -0.17 7.69 19.12
CA ASP A 65 0.14 8.23 20.43
C ASP A 65 -0.02 9.76 20.43
N GLU A 66 -0.01 10.37 21.60
CA GLU A 66 -0.03 11.82 21.74
C GLU A 66 1.37 12.37 21.43
N LEU A 67 1.48 13.19 20.37
CA LEU A 67 2.73 13.79 19.93
C LEU A 67 2.86 15.22 20.47
N SER A 68 4.01 15.57 21.01
CA SER A 68 4.32 16.95 21.35
C SER A 68 4.55 17.80 20.08
N PRO A 69 4.41 19.14 20.16
CA PRO A 69 4.73 20.02 19.05
C PRO A 69 6.17 19.83 18.53
N GLU A 70 7.12 19.58 19.41
CA GLU A 70 8.52 19.37 19.08
C GLU A 70 8.72 18.07 18.30
N GLU A 71 8.01 16.99 18.66
CA GLU A 71 8.03 15.72 17.93
C GLU A 71 7.44 15.85 16.54
N ILE A 72 6.34 16.59 16.41
CA ILE A 72 5.72 16.87 15.11
C ILE A 72 6.70 17.62 14.20
N GLU A 73 7.34 18.68 14.68
CA GLU A 73 8.33 19.44 13.90
C GLU A 73 9.56 18.60 13.55
N ALA A 74 10.07 17.80 14.48
CA ALA A 74 11.19 16.91 14.24
C ALA A 74 10.86 15.86 13.18
N TYR A 75 9.65 15.29 13.22
CA TYR A 75 9.20 14.32 12.22
C TYR A 75 9.05 14.96 10.84
N ILE A 76 8.45 16.16 10.75
CA ILE A 76 8.33 16.89 9.49
C ILE A 76 9.72 17.22 8.92
N ALA A 77 10.69 17.58 9.76
CA ALA A 77 12.05 17.91 9.34
C ALA A 77 12.78 16.73 8.68
N THR A 78 12.38 15.48 8.95
CA THR A 78 12.91 14.29 8.24
C THR A 78 12.52 14.25 6.77
N GLY A 79 11.45 14.97 6.38
CA GLY A 79 10.86 14.91 5.05
C GLY A 79 9.96 13.68 4.80
N GLU A 80 10.02 12.67 5.66
CA GLU A 80 9.26 11.41 5.49
C GLU A 80 7.75 11.61 5.34
N PRO A 81 7.06 12.40 6.21
CA PRO A 81 5.61 12.55 6.14
C PRO A 81 5.10 13.32 4.92
N LEU A 82 5.98 13.94 4.13
CA LEU A 82 5.58 14.81 3.02
C LEU A 82 5.16 14.04 1.77
N TRP A 83 5.66 12.81 1.60
CA TRP A 83 5.56 12.02 0.36
C TRP A 83 4.73 10.74 0.50
N VAL A 84 4.13 10.52 1.67
CA VAL A 84 3.35 9.32 1.96
C VAL A 84 1.88 9.63 2.23
N ALA A 85 1.00 8.69 1.90
CA ALA A 85 -0.41 8.77 2.24
C ALA A 85 -0.59 8.82 3.77
N GLY A 86 -1.50 9.68 4.24
CA GLY A 86 -1.75 9.81 5.68
C GLY A 86 -0.69 10.61 6.45
N SER A 87 0.43 10.99 5.85
CA SER A 87 1.54 11.71 6.51
C SER A 87 2.23 10.93 7.63
N PHE A 88 2.30 9.62 7.51
CA PHE A 88 3.05 8.75 8.42
C PHE A 88 3.48 7.46 7.70
N THR A 89 4.48 6.77 8.26
CA THR A 89 4.90 5.44 7.81
C THR A 89 4.84 4.44 8.96
N LEU A 90 4.65 3.17 8.64
CA LEU A 90 4.78 2.07 9.62
C LEU A 90 6.19 1.47 9.67
N ASP A 91 6.95 1.67 8.61
CA ASP A 91 8.27 1.08 8.37
C ASP A 91 9.40 2.13 8.40
N GLY A 92 9.10 3.36 8.84
CA GLY A 92 10.04 4.46 9.00
C GLY A 92 9.97 5.12 10.37
N TYR A 93 10.35 6.39 10.43
CA TYR A 93 10.35 7.19 11.68
C TYR A 93 8.95 7.31 12.28
N GLY A 94 7.90 7.37 11.44
CA GLY A 94 6.51 7.46 11.88
C GLY A 94 6.06 6.30 12.76
N SER A 95 6.73 5.14 12.66
CA SER A 95 6.43 3.97 13.50
C SER A 95 6.54 4.25 15.00
N ALA A 96 7.42 5.19 15.39
CA ALA A 96 7.60 5.58 16.80
C ALA A 96 6.33 6.18 17.42
N PHE A 97 5.42 6.71 16.62
CA PHE A 97 4.21 7.41 17.05
C PHE A 97 2.95 6.56 16.90
N ILE A 98 3.08 5.27 16.55
CA ILE A 98 1.95 4.37 16.34
C ILE A 98 1.85 3.42 17.51
N ARG A 99 0.75 3.55 18.27
CA ARG A 99 0.44 2.75 19.45
C ARG A 99 -0.12 1.36 19.09
N GLY A 100 -0.79 1.25 17.96
CA GLY A 100 -1.40 0.00 17.54
C GLY A 100 -2.11 0.07 16.21
N ILE A 101 -2.40 -1.10 15.65
CA ILE A 101 -3.10 -1.28 14.38
C ILE A 101 -4.20 -2.31 14.59
N GLU A 102 -5.40 -2.01 14.08
CA GLU A 102 -6.48 -2.97 13.91
C GLU A 102 -6.63 -3.27 12.43
N GLY A 103 -6.35 -4.50 12.02
CA GLY A 103 -6.30 -4.92 10.63
C GLY A 103 -4.93 -5.43 10.22
N GLU A 104 -4.68 -5.48 8.93
CA GLU A 104 -3.44 -6.03 8.37
C GLU A 104 -2.39 -4.92 8.18
N PHE A 105 -1.17 -5.16 8.69
CA PHE A 105 -0.02 -4.25 8.54
C PHE A 105 0.20 -3.86 7.08
N HIS A 106 0.21 -4.83 6.17
CA HIS A 106 0.47 -4.59 4.75
C HIS A 106 -0.60 -3.75 4.05
N THR A 107 -1.84 -3.74 4.59
CA THR A 107 -2.89 -2.82 4.11
C THR A 107 -2.46 -1.36 4.33
N VAL A 108 -1.82 -1.07 5.45
CA VAL A 108 -1.34 0.30 5.75
C VAL A 108 -0.14 0.66 4.90
N VAL A 109 0.78 -0.29 4.66
CA VAL A 109 1.95 -0.09 3.79
C VAL A 109 1.55 0.13 2.33
N GLY A 110 0.41 -0.46 1.88
CA GLY A 110 -0.16 -0.17 0.57
C GLY A 110 -0.47 -1.38 -0.31
N LEU A 111 -0.06 -2.59 0.09
CA LEU A 111 -0.43 -3.83 -0.59
C LEU A 111 -0.79 -4.91 0.44
N SER A 112 -2.08 -5.17 0.62
CA SER A 112 -2.53 -6.29 1.43
C SER A 112 -2.14 -7.62 0.77
N ILE A 113 -1.26 -8.37 1.42
CA ILE A 113 -0.83 -9.69 0.93
C ILE A 113 -1.98 -10.69 1.02
N HIS A 114 -2.84 -10.55 2.03
CA HIS A 114 -4.05 -11.37 2.14
C HIS A 114 -5.03 -11.08 1.00
N ALA A 115 -5.27 -9.80 0.66
CA ALA A 115 -6.11 -9.42 -0.48
C ALA A 115 -5.53 -9.94 -1.80
N LEU A 116 -4.21 -9.82 -1.99
CA LEU A 116 -3.52 -10.37 -3.16
C LEU A 116 -3.77 -11.87 -3.30
N ARG A 117 -3.60 -12.63 -2.21
CA ARG A 117 -3.87 -14.07 -2.19
C ARG A 117 -5.33 -14.39 -2.56
N ASP A 118 -6.30 -13.63 -2.03
CA ASP A 118 -7.72 -13.84 -2.32
C ASP A 118 -8.05 -13.52 -3.78
N MET A 119 -7.49 -12.45 -4.35
CA MET A 119 -7.65 -12.09 -5.75
C MET A 119 -7.04 -13.13 -6.70
N LEU A 120 -5.84 -13.64 -6.38
CA LEU A 120 -5.19 -14.70 -7.14
C LEU A 120 -6.04 -15.98 -7.14
N ARG A 121 -6.59 -16.38 -5.98
CA ARG A 121 -7.50 -17.55 -5.90
C ARG A 121 -8.73 -17.41 -6.78
N ARG A 122 -9.31 -16.21 -6.89
CA ARG A 122 -10.44 -15.95 -7.80
C ARG A 122 -10.06 -16.10 -9.28
N ARG A 123 -8.77 -16.03 -9.57
CA ARG A 123 -8.19 -16.27 -10.91
C ARG A 123 -7.54 -17.65 -11.03
N GLU A 124 -7.84 -18.57 -10.07
CA GLU A 124 -7.33 -19.93 -10.07
C GLU A 124 -5.80 -20.02 -10.04
N VAL A 125 -5.15 -19.04 -9.41
CA VAL A 125 -3.70 -18.99 -9.20
C VAL A 125 -3.41 -19.20 -7.71
N ALA A 126 -2.55 -20.16 -7.38
CA ALA A 126 -2.05 -20.28 -6.03
C ALA A 126 -0.94 -19.27 -5.77
N VAL A 127 -0.99 -18.55 -4.64
CA VAL A 127 0.06 -17.58 -4.29
C VAL A 127 1.45 -18.21 -4.25
N THR A 128 1.52 -19.51 -3.95
CA THR A 128 2.76 -20.30 -3.91
C THR A 128 3.43 -20.45 -5.27
N GLU A 129 2.68 -20.29 -6.35
CA GLU A 129 3.24 -20.31 -7.71
C GLU A 129 4.11 -19.07 -8.00
N LEU A 130 3.91 -18.00 -7.22
CA LEU A 130 4.70 -16.77 -7.32
C LEU A 130 6.00 -16.86 -6.48
N TRP A 131 6.17 -17.89 -5.67
CA TRP A 131 7.39 -18.05 -4.87
C TRP A 131 8.51 -18.54 -5.77
N ILE A 132 9.61 -17.83 -5.75
CA ILE A 132 10.82 -18.25 -6.46
C ILE A 132 11.26 -19.57 -5.82
N ALA A 133 11.34 -20.64 -6.62
CA ALA A 133 11.93 -21.87 -6.16
C ALA A 133 13.36 -21.56 -5.67
N PRO A 134 13.79 -22.11 -4.52
CA PRO A 134 15.17 -21.94 -4.10
C PRO A 134 16.07 -22.47 -5.22
N HIS A 135 17.04 -21.65 -5.65
CA HIS A 135 18.08 -22.13 -6.55
C HIS A 135 18.78 -23.27 -5.82
N ASN A 136 18.61 -24.49 -6.33
CA ASN A 136 19.52 -25.57 -5.96
C ASN A 136 20.87 -25.16 -6.56
N GLU A 137 21.75 -24.63 -5.74
CA GLU A 137 23.18 -24.57 -6.06
C GLU A 137 23.67 -26.02 -6.03
N ASP A 138 23.86 -26.61 -7.21
CA ASP A 138 24.62 -27.83 -7.41
C ASP A 138 26.12 -27.55 -7.26
#